data_cbc7c128b9a622bf8159ef5d6413c125
#
_entry.id   cbc7c128b9a622bf8159ef5d6413c125
#
_cell.length_a   1.000
_cell.length_b   1.000
_cell.length_c   1.000
_cell.angle_alpha   90.00
_cell.angle_beta   90.00
_cell.angle_gamma   90.00
#
_symmetry.space_group_name_H-M   'P 1'
#
loop_
_entity.id
_entity.type
_entity.pdbx_description
1 polymer ?
#
loop_
_entity_poly.entity_id
_entity_poly.type
_entity_poly.pdbx_seq_one_letter_code
_entity_poly.pdbx_strand_id
1 'polypeptide(L)'
;MAEIILKGRGISKSFDGIKVLENIDIDIPKGSFTVIMGSSGAGKSTLLYALSGMDKPDLGQIEYKGKSITELSERQMSKLRSEEFGFIFQQIHLVSSLTLFENVTVAGCARKADTADVIKRTEKLFEKMNLSGVRNKLPSAVSGGEGQRAAVARAVIKSPGIVFADEPTGALNRSNTDGVLDLLSGIHNEGQTVLMVTHDMHCALRGDRIIYLDDGHIKGELSLGGFVPADIQRQQRLSDWLAAQGW
;
A
#
# COMPACT_ATOMS: atom_id res chain seq x y z
N MET A 1 -14.15 19.53 -3.88
CA MET A 1 -14.02 18.06 -3.96
C MET A 1 -12.54 17.71 -3.92
N ALA A 2 -12.13 16.66 -3.22
CA ALA A 2 -10.73 16.22 -3.21
C ALA A 2 -10.30 15.78 -4.62
N GLU A 3 -9.05 16.06 -4.99
CA GLU A 3 -8.45 15.59 -6.25
C GLU A 3 -8.35 14.05 -6.22
N ILE A 4 -8.90 13.38 -7.22
CA ILE A 4 -8.80 11.92 -7.34
C ILE A 4 -7.52 11.57 -8.11
N ILE A 5 -6.63 10.81 -7.47
CA ILE A 5 -5.35 10.42 -8.07
C ILE A 5 -5.45 9.12 -8.86
N LEU A 6 -6.31 8.19 -8.44
CA LEU A 6 -6.50 6.89 -9.08
C LEU A 6 -7.99 6.57 -9.15
N LYS A 7 -8.47 6.14 -10.32
CA LYS A 7 -9.86 5.75 -10.56
C LYS A 7 -9.91 4.37 -11.19
N GLY A 8 -10.83 3.53 -10.70
CA GLY A 8 -11.24 2.29 -11.36
C GLY A 8 -12.71 2.37 -11.74
N ARG A 9 -13.05 1.87 -12.93
CA ARG A 9 -14.44 1.82 -13.42
C ARG A 9 -14.71 0.48 -14.08
N GLY A 10 -15.74 -0.22 -13.58
CA GLY A 10 -16.18 -1.50 -14.12
C GLY A 10 -15.14 -2.61 -14.02
N ILE A 11 -14.23 -2.55 -13.02
CA ILE A 11 -13.11 -3.49 -12.89
C ILE A 11 -13.65 -4.88 -12.62
N SER A 12 -13.32 -5.82 -13.50
CA SER A 12 -13.65 -7.23 -13.34
C SER A 12 -12.44 -8.10 -13.60
N LYS A 13 -12.31 -9.19 -12.84
CA LYS A 13 -11.20 -10.14 -12.94
C LYS A 13 -11.66 -11.55 -12.62
N SER A 14 -11.20 -12.49 -13.44
CA SER A 14 -11.44 -13.93 -13.23
C SER A 14 -10.13 -14.70 -13.30
N PHE A 15 -10.05 -15.82 -12.61
CA PHE A 15 -8.97 -16.80 -12.72
C PHE A 15 -9.59 -18.18 -12.96
N ASP A 16 -9.17 -18.86 -14.01
CA ASP A 16 -9.69 -20.19 -14.41
C ASP A 16 -11.22 -20.26 -14.46
N GLY A 17 -11.84 -19.17 -14.94
CA GLY A 17 -13.31 -19.06 -15.07
C GLY A 17 -14.04 -18.69 -13.77
N ILE A 18 -13.34 -18.58 -12.64
CA ILE A 18 -13.90 -18.14 -11.36
C ILE A 18 -13.76 -16.62 -11.26
N LYS A 19 -14.89 -15.94 -11.14
CA LYS A 19 -14.91 -14.49 -10.94
C LYS A 19 -14.41 -14.14 -9.54
N VAL A 20 -13.46 -13.21 -9.48
CA VAL A 20 -12.86 -12.72 -8.23
C VAL A 20 -13.21 -11.25 -7.99
N LEU A 21 -13.38 -10.48 -9.05
CA LEU A 21 -13.88 -9.10 -9.00
C LEU A 21 -14.98 -8.94 -10.04
N GLU A 22 -16.07 -8.28 -9.67
CA GLU A 22 -17.21 -8.03 -10.56
C GLU A 22 -17.62 -6.56 -10.53
N ASN A 23 -17.41 -5.87 -11.65
CA ASN A 23 -17.90 -4.51 -11.90
C ASN A 23 -17.58 -3.51 -10.78
N ILE A 24 -16.32 -3.46 -10.34
CA ILE A 24 -15.87 -2.57 -9.25
C ILE A 24 -15.65 -1.15 -9.76
N ASP A 25 -16.32 -0.20 -9.13
CA ASP A 25 -16.03 1.22 -9.23
C ASP A 25 -15.37 1.72 -7.96
N ILE A 26 -14.24 2.42 -8.10
CA ILE A 26 -13.46 2.91 -6.95
C ILE A 26 -12.72 4.21 -7.30
N ASP A 27 -12.72 5.15 -6.38
CA ASP A 27 -11.96 6.39 -6.43
C ASP A 27 -11.00 6.48 -5.25
N ILE A 28 -9.74 6.79 -5.51
CA ILE A 28 -8.73 7.02 -4.47
C ILE A 28 -8.38 8.51 -4.47
N PRO A 29 -8.76 9.26 -3.42
CA PRO A 29 -8.38 10.66 -3.29
C PRO A 29 -6.88 10.82 -3.04
N LYS A 30 -6.29 11.85 -3.64
CA LYS A 30 -4.91 12.23 -3.38
C LYS A 30 -4.71 12.64 -1.92
N GLY A 31 -3.64 12.17 -1.31
CA GLY A 31 -3.35 12.43 0.09
C GLY A 31 -4.28 11.69 1.07
N SER A 32 -5.08 10.71 0.64
CA SER A 32 -5.88 9.87 1.53
C SER A 32 -5.12 8.64 1.99
N PHE A 33 -5.47 8.13 3.17
CA PHE A 33 -5.16 6.77 3.58
C PHE A 33 -6.42 5.91 3.42
N THR A 34 -6.57 5.29 2.26
CA THR A 34 -7.71 4.40 1.97
C THR A 34 -7.34 2.97 2.33
N VAL A 35 -8.22 2.29 3.06
CA VAL A 35 -8.07 0.86 3.40
C VAL A 35 -9.20 0.07 2.78
N ILE A 36 -8.87 -1.01 2.08
CA ILE A 36 -9.82 -2.02 1.62
C ILE A 36 -9.80 -3.17 2.61
N MET A 37 -10.91 -3.38 3.29
CA MET A 37 -11.15 -4.52 4.18
C MET A 37 -12.00 -5.58 3.49
N GLY A 38 -11.98 -6.79 4.03
CA GLY A 38 -12.79 -7.90 3.56
C GLY A 38 -12.25 -9.23 4.07
N SER A 39 -13.04 -10.28 4.01
CA SER A 39 -12.65 -11.63 4.39
C SER A 39 -11.49 -12.17 3.54
N SER A 40 -10.85 -13.26 3.98
CA SER A 40 -9.87 -13.96 3.14
C SER A 40 -10.56 -14.47 1.86
N GLY A 41 -9.92 -14.23 0.70
CA GLY A 41 -10.51 -14.62 -0.59
C GLY A 41 -11.48 -13.60 -1.20
N ALA A 42 -11.85 -12.51 -0.53
CA ALA A 42 -12.78 -11.50 -1.05
C ALA A 42 -12.29 -10.73 -2.30
N GLY A 43 -11.04 -10.92 -2.74
CA GLY A 43 -10.48 -10.25 -3.92
C GLY A 43 -9.65 -8.98 -3.63
N LYS A 44 -9.33 -8.70 -2.36
CA LYS A 44 -8.60 -7.46 -1.95
C LYS A 44 -7.26 -7.27 -2.65
N SER A 45 -6.35 -8.26 -2.58
CA SER A 45 -5.05 -8.20 -3.25
C SER A 45 -5.20 -8.16 -4.77
N THR A 46 -6.19 -8.88 -5.32
CA THR A 46 -6.52 -8.84 -6.75
C THR A 46 -6.92 -7.42 -7.18
N LEU A 47 -7.75 -6.74 -6.40
CA LEU A 47 -8.15 -5.36 -6.68
C LEU A 47 -6.95 -4.41 -6.57
N LEU A 48 -6.12 -4.55 -5.53
CA LEU A 48 -4.91 -3.75 -5.37
C LEU A 48 -3.93 -3.96 -6.54
N TYR A 49 -3.75 -5.20 -7.01
CA TYR A 49 -2.87 -5.50 -8.14
C TYR A 49 -3.44 -4.99 -9.46
N ALA A 50 -4.75 -5.07 -9.66
CA ALA A 50 -5.39 -4.47 -10.81
C ALA A 50 -5.17 -2.94 -10.82
N LEU A 51 -5.47 -2.26 -9.71
CA LEU A 51 -5.33 -0.80 -9.58
C LEU A 51 -3.90 -0.32 -9.74
N SER A 52 -2.92 -1.12 -9.33
CA SER A 52 -1.47 -0.80 -9.47
C SER A 52 -0.87 -1.24 -10.81
N GLY A 53 -1.66 -1.89 -11.68
CA GLY A 53 -1.18 -2.44 -12.94
C GLY A 53 -0.15 -3.55 -12.78
N MET A 54 -0.09 -4.23 -11.62
CA MET A 54 0.68 -5.47 -11.44
C MET A 54 0.01 -6.64 -12.13
N ASP A 55 -1.33 -6.65 -12.13
CA ASP A 55 -2.14 -7.56 -12.92
C ASP A 55 -3.13 -6.75 -13.75
N LYS A 56 -3.43 -7.20 -14.95
CA LYS A 56 -4.36 -6.50 -15.82
C LYS A 56 -5.79 -7.00 -15.53
N PRO A 57 -6.77 -6.10 -15.33
CA PRO A 57 -8.17 -6.51 -15.23
C PRO A 57 -8.64 -7.10 -16.57
N ASP A 58 -9.63 -8.01 -16.53
CA ASP A 58 -10.22 -8.58 -17.72
C ASP A 58 -11.17 -7.59 -18.40
N LEU A 59 -11.89 -6.80 -17.58
CA LEU A 59 -12.79 -5.73 -18.01
C LEU A 59 -12.60 -4.49 -17.15
N GLY A 60 -13.03 -3.35 -17.69
CA GLY A 60 -13.01 -2.07 -17.00
C GLY A 60 -11.80 -1.21 -17.36
N GLN A 61 -11.75 -0.02 -16.76
CA GLN A 61 -10.71 0.97 -17.02
C GLN A 61 -10.12 1.50 -15.72
N ILE A 62 -8.82 1.77 -15.74
CA ILE A 62 -8.10 2.36 -14.62
C ILE A 62 -7.40 3.62 -15.12
N GLU A 63 -7.60 4.72 -14.40
CA GLU A 63 -6.96 6.00 -14.68
C GLU A 63 -6.08 6.42 -13.50
N TYR A 64 -4.86 6.84 -13.79
CA TYR A 64 -3.94 7.44 -12.84
C TYR A 64 -3.63 8.87 -13.27
N LYS A 65 -3.86 9.85 -12.38
CA LYS A 65 -3.72 11.30 -12.68
C LYS A 65 -4.43 11.70 -13.98
N GLY A 66 -5.66 11.18 -14.19
CA GLY A 66 -6.49 11.48 -15.37
C GLY A 66 -6.03 10.83 -16.68
N LYS A 67 -5.08 9.89 -16.65
CA LYS A 67 -4.60 9.15 -17.81
C LYS A 67 -4.93 7.67 -17.67
N SER A 68 -5.49 7.05 -18.72
CA SER A 68 -5.71 5.60 -18.75
C SER A 68 -4.39 4.87 -18.61
N ILE A 69 -4.34 3.90 -17.68
CA ILE A 69 -3.20 3.00 -17.50
C ILE A 69 -3.51 1.58 -17.96
N THR A 70 -4.78 1.26 -18.20
CA THR A 70 -5.24 -0.07 -18.65
C THR A 70 -4.69 -0.44 -20.02
N GLU A 71 -4.51 0.55 -20.91
CA GLU A 71 -4.05 0.37 -22.29
C GLU A 71 -2.52 0.46 -22.44
N LEU A 72 -1.79 0.73 -21.36
CA LEU A 72 -0.35 0.83 -21.41
C LEU A 72 0.28 -0.53 -21.74
N SER A 73 1.31 -0.50 -22.59
CA SER A 73 2.18 -1.67 -22.79
C SER A 73 2.93 -1.99 -21.49
N GLU A 74 3.38 -3.25 -21.31
CA GLU A 74 4.12 -3.64 -20.10
C GLU A 74 5.36 -2.77 -19.85
N ARG A 75 6.06 -2.36 -20.92
CA ARG A 75 7.19 -1.43 -20.82
C ARG A 75 6.79 -0.07 -20.25
N GLN A 76 5.65 0.48 -20.69
CA GLN A 76 5.12 1.76 -20.20
C GLN A 76 4.63 1.62 -18.77
N MET A 77 3.94 0.49 -18.46
CA MET A 77 3.43 0.22 -17.12
C MET A 77 4.57 -0.01 -16.11
N SER A 78 5.60 -0.78 -16.48
CA SER A 78 6.81 -0.95 -15.67
C SER A 78 7.50 0.38 -15.38
N LYS A 79 7.55 1.27 -16.37
CA LYS A 79 8.06 2.63 -16.20
C LYS A 79 7.23 3.41 -15.20
N LEU A 80 5.90 3.42 -15.34
CA LEU A 80 4.98 4.11 -14.45
C LEU A 80 5.10 3.56 -13.01
N ARG A 81 5.08 2.23 -12.82
CA ARG A 81 5.28 1.60 -11.51
C ARG A 81 6.59 2.05 -10.88
N SER A 82 7.66 2.04 -11.68
CA SER A 82 8.98 2.41 -11.15
C SER A 82 9.10 3.89 -10.75
N GLU A 83 8.26 4.78 -11.27
CA GLU A 83 8.33 6.22 -11.03
C GLU A 83 7.33 6.74 -10.01
N GLU A 84 6.12 6.22 -10.08
CA GLU A 84 4.97 6.82 -9.43
C GLU A 84 4.38 5.93 -8.33
N PHE A 85 4.76 4.63 -8.27
CA PHE A 85 4.16 3.69 -7.33
C PHE A 85 5.19 3.13 -6.36
N GLY A 86 4.83 3.12 -5.07
CA GLY A 86 5.55 2.40 -4.02
C GLY A 86 4.80 1.12 -3.68
N PHE A 87 5.53 0.04 -3.37
CA PHE A 87 4.91 -1.25 -3.02
C PHE A 87 5.46 -1.78 -1.71
N ILE A 88 4.53 -2.20 -0.84
CA ILE A 88 4.79 -2.89 0.42
C ILE A 88 3.97 -4.17 0.38
N PHE A 89 4.59 -5.32 0.56
CA PHE A 89 3.96 -6.63 0.50
C PHE A 89 3.97 -7.31 1.85
N GLN A 90 3.10 -8.28 2.04
CA GLN A 90 3.09 -9.16 3.20
C GLN A 90 4.42 -9.91 3.33
N GLN A 91 4.92 -10.48 2.24
CA GLN A 91 6.30 -10.97 2.16
C GLN A 91 7.22 -9.79 1.81
N ILE A 92 8.28 -9.63 2.56
CA ILE A 92 9.12 -8.41 2.54
C ILE A 92 9.79 -8.17 1.17
N HIS A 93 10.08 -9.23 0.42
CA HIS A 93 10.70 -9.19 -0.92
C HIS A 93 11.92 -8.28 -1.03
N LEU A 94 12.78 -8.25 -0.01
CA LEU A 94 14.10 -7.65 -0.11
C LEU A 94 15.06 -8.58 -0.87
N VAL A 95 15.96 -8.00 -1.62
CA VAL A 95 17.01 -8.76 -2.32
C VAL A 95 17.96 -9.32 -1.26
N SER A 96 18.03 -10.63 -1.13
CA SER A 96 18.73 -11.32 -0.05
C SER A 96 20.25 -11.11 -0.04
N SER A 97 20.85 -10.83 -1.19
CA SER A 97 22.28 -10.56 -1.36
C SER A 97 22.67 -9.10 -1.13
N LEU A 98 21.71 -8.21 -0.93
CA LEU A 98 21.94 -6.79 -0.65
C LEU A 98 21.66 -6.49 0.82
N THR A 99 22.44 -5.59 1.41
CA THR A 99 22.15 -5.04 2.73
C THR A 99 20.81 -4.28 2.74
N LEU A 100 20.26 -3.98 3.91
CA LEU A 100 19.03 -3.18 3.98
C LEU A 100 19.23 -1.81 3.31
N PHE A 101 20.39 -1.19 3.51
CA PHE A 101 20.70 0.11 2.92
C PHE A 101 20.77 0.04 1.40
N GLU A 102 21.43 -0.96 0.84
CA GLU A 102 21.52 -1.17 -0.60
C GLU A 102 20.17 -1.47 -1.23
N ASN A 103 19.30 -2.26 -0.57
CA ASN A 103 17.93 -2.51 -1.03
C ASN A 103 17.13 -1.22 -1.26
N VAL A 104 17.29 -0.24 -0.38
CA VAL A 104 16.61 1.04 -0.49
C VAL A 104 17.31 1.96 -1.50
N THR A 105 18.64 2.03 -1.46
CA THR A 105 19.44 2.90 -2.34
C THR A 105 19.27 2.51 -3.80
N VAL A 106 19.37 1.22 -4.13
CA VAL A 106 19.20 0.72 -5.52
C VAL A 106 17.80 1.06 -6.05
N ALA A 107 16.76 0.92 -5.22
CA ALA A 107 15.41 1.33 -5.61
C ALA A 107 15.34 2.84 -5.89
N GLY A 108 16.04 3.67 -5.13
CA GLY A 108 16.13 5.12 -5.34
C GLY A 108 16.89 5.53 -6.59
N CYS A 109 17.93 4.76 -6.98
CA CYS A 109 18.78 5.04 -8.15
C CYS A 109 18.14 4.68 -9.49
N ALA A 110 17.00 3.98 -9.52
CA ALA A 110 16.30 3.72 -10.76
C ALA A 110 15.98 5.07 -11.44
N ARG A 111 16.59 5.33 -12.62
CA ARG A 111 16.55 6.54 -13.44
C ARG A 111 17.43 7.72 -12.98
N LYS A 112 18.54 7.93 -13.64
CA LYS A 112 19.32 9.19 -13.71
C LYS A 112 19.25 10.11 -12.44
N ALA A 113 18.86 9.54 -11.29
CA ALA A 113 18.89 10.25 -10.02
C ALA A 113 20.37 10.39 -9.62
N ASP A 114 20.74 11.52 -9.08
CA ASP A 114 22.06 11.68 -8.49
C ASP A 114 22.21 10.70 -7.33
N THR A 115 23.19 9.81 -7.46
CA THR A 115 23.46 8.78 -6.45
C THR A 115 23.75 9.39 -5.07
N ALA A 116 24.41 10.54 -5.01
CA ALA A 116 24.69 11.22 -3.75
C ALA A 116 23.40 11.72 -3.07
N ASP A 117 22.44 12.23 -3.84
CA ASP A 117 21.15 12.64 -3.30
C ASP A 117 20.30 11.44 -2.85
N VAL A 118 20.36 10.31 -3.57
CA VAL A 118 19.68 9.08 -3.15
C VAL A 118 20.25 8.57 -1.85
N ILE A 119 21.59 8.54 -1.70
CA ILE A 119 22.26 8.13 -0.46
C ILE A 119 21.78 9.00 0.71
N LYS A 120 21.81 10.33 0.57
CA LYS A 120 21.35 11.26 1.62
C LYS A 120 19.89 11.03 2.01
N ARG A 121 19.00 10.78 1.02
CA ARG A 121 17.60 10.46 1.29
C ARG A 121 17.44 9.12 2.00
N THR A 122 18.22 8.12 1.60
CA THR A 122 18.24 6.80 2.24
C THR A 122 18.69 6.94 3.71
N GLU A 123 19.73 7.72 4.00
CA GLU A 123 20.19 7.97 5.38
C GLU A 123 19.09 8.59 6.23
N LYS A 124 18.42 9.64 5.74
CA LYS A 124 17.29 10.27 6.45
C LYS A 124 16.13 9.30 6.71
N LEU A 125 15.80 8.45 5.74
CA LEU A 125 14.77 7.43 5.93
C LEU A 125 15.17 6.39 6.97
N PHE A 126 16.45 5.98 6.99
CA PHE A 126 16.97 5.03 7.97
C PHE A 126 16.95 5.59 9.37
N GLU A 127 17.32 6.86 9.56
CA GLU A 127 17.17 7.55 10.84
C GLU A 127 15.71 7.60 11.29
N LYS A 128 14.80 8.08 10.41
CA LYS A 128 13.36 8.20 10.68
C LYS A 128 12.72 6.86 11.04
N MET A 129 13.17 5.76 10.41
CA MET A 129 12.61 4.42 10.57
C MET A 129 13.38 3.56 11.59
N ASN A 130 14.31 4.15 12.35
CA ASN A 130 15.14 3.47 13.34
C ASN A 130 15.85 2.23 12.75
N LEU A 131 16.51 2.41 11.59
CA LEU A 131 17.25 1.36 10.87
C LEU A 131 18.76 1.60 10.81
N SER A 132 19.26 2.73 11.36
CA SER A 132 20.69 3.12 11.26
C SER A 132 21.61 2.05 11.81
N GLY A 133 21.24 1.40 12.92
CA GLY A 133 22.05 0.35 13.57
C GLY A 133 22.15 -0.97 12.80
N VAL A 134 21.25 -1.18 11.82
CA VAL A 134 21.18 -2.42 11.03
C VAL A 134 21.39 -2.20 9.54
N ARG A 135 21.78 -0.99 9.14
CA ARG A 135 21.89 -0.57 7.72
C ARG A 135 22.73 -1.51 6.86
N ASN A 136 23.82 -2.03 7.42
CA ASN A 136 24.78 -2.88 6.71
C ASN A 136 24.49 -4.39 6.86
N LYS A 137 23.38 -4.75 7.50
CA LYS A 137 22.97 -6.15 7.64
C LYS A 137 22.21 -6.63 6.41
N LEU A 138 22.35 -7.92 6.11
CA LEU A 138 21.52 -8.61 5.12
C LEU A 138 20.11 -8.87 5.69
N PRO A 139 19.08 -9.05 4.82
CA PRO A 139 17.73 -9.36 5.26
C PRO A 139 17.61 -10.58 6.17
N SER A 140 18.47 -11.58 6.01
CA SER A 140 18.53 -12.78 6.85
C SER A 140 19.06 -12.55 8.27
N ALA A 141 19.71 -11.41 8.54
CA ALA A 141 20.34 -11.08 9.79
C ALA A 141 19.59 -10.02 10.61
N VAL A 142 18.33 -9.73 10.25
CA VAL A 142 17.49 -8.73 10.90
C VAL A 142 16.14 -9.33 11.28
N SER A 143 15.43 -8.68 12.21
CA SER A 143 14.07 -9.05 12.59
C SER A 143 13.08 -8.77 11.44
N GLY A 144 11.94 -9.47 11.43
CA GLY A 144 10.88 -9.22 10.45
C GLY A 144 10.40 -7.76 10.45
N GLY A 145 10.33 -7.13 11.63
CA GLY A 145 9.96 -5.72 11.76
C GLY A 145 11.01 -4.76 11.15
N GLU A 146 12.30 -5.02 11.33
CA GLU A 146 13.37 -4.24 10.68
C GLU A 146 13.33 -4.41 9.16
N GLY A 147 13.15 -5.64 8.69
CA GLY A 147 12.99 -5.93 7.27
C GLY A 147 11.77 -5.21 6.67
N GLN A 148 10.63 -5.22 7.36
CA GLN A 148 9.42 -4.56 6.88
C GLN A 148 9.58 -3.03 6.88
N ARG A 149 10.21 -2.44 7.89
CA ARG A 149 10.53 -1.00 7.87
C ARG A 149 11.45 -0.64 6.70
N ALA A 150 12.43 -1.49 6.37
CA ALA A 150 13.26 -1.31 5.18
C ALA A 150 12.44 -1.42 3.87
N ALA A 151 11.46 -2.31 3.81
CA ALA A 151 10.54 -2.39 2.67
C ALA A 151 9.66 -1.12 2.55
N VAL A 152 9.21 -0.53 3.67
CA VAL A 152 8.54 0.77 3.67
C VAL A 152 9.49 1.86 3.15
N ALA A 153 10.74 1.93 3.64
CA ALA A 153 11.75 2.88 3.15
C ALA A 153 11.97 2.74 1.63
N ARG A 154 12.09 1.50 1.15
CA ARG A 154 12.21 1.19 -0.28
C ARG A 154 11.00 1.69 -1.09
N ALA A 155 9.80 1.54 -0.56
CA ALA A 155 8.59 1.97 -1.24
C ALA A 155 8.52 3.49 -1.40
N VAL A 156 9.01 4.27 -0.42
CA VAL A 156 8.88 5.74 -0.40
C VAL A 156 10.11 6.51 -0.85
N ILE A 157 11.26 5.86 -1.09
CA ILE A 157 12.53 6.54 -1.41
C ILE A 157 12.43 7.49 -2.62
N LYS A 158 11.55 7.20 -3.56
CA LYS A 158 11.30 8.00 -4.76
C LYS A 158 10.20 9.04 -4.62
N SER A 159 9.58 9.17 -3.44
CA SER A 159 8.40 10.01 -3.23
C SER A 159 7.29 9.67 -4.24
N PRO A 160 6.78 8.44 -4.26
CA PRO A 160 5.78 7.99 -5.23
C PRO A 160 4.47 8.79 -5.07
N GLY A 161 3.68 8.86 -6.13
CA GLY A 161 2.35 9.46 -6.06
C GLY A 161 1.38 8.64 -5.20
N ILE A 162 1.55 7.32 -5.14
CA ILE A 162 0.75 6.43 -4.30
C ILE A 162 1.59 5.25 -3.80
N VAL A 163 1.35 4.84 -2.54
CA VAL A 163 1.89 3.63 -1.93
C VAL A 163 0.79 2.58 -1.85
N PHE A 164 1.01 1.43 -2.46
CA PHE A 164 0.17 0.24 -2.39
C PHE A 164 0.75 -0.69 -1.31
N ALA A 165 -0.08 -1.07 -0.33
CA ALA A 165 0.33 -1.93 0.78
C ALA A 165 -0.58 -3.16 0.86
N ASP A 166 -0.05 -4.32 0.52
CA ASP A 166 -0.75 -5.59 0.56
C ASP A 166 -0.42 -6.31 1.87
N GLU A 167 -1.36 -6.33 2.82
CA GLU A 167 -1.20 -6.95 4.14
C GLU A 167 0.15 -6.62 4.81
N PRO A 168 0.55 -5.34 4.93
CA PRO A 168 1.93 -4.94 5.23
C PRO A 168 2.44 -5.41 6.59
N THR A 169 1.56 -5.95 7.43
CA THR A 169 1.87 -6.40 8.78
C THR A 169 1.53 -7.87 9.03
N GLY A 170 1.01 -8.59 8.02
CA GLY A 170 0.46 -9.93 8.17
C GLY A 170 1.46 -11.01 8.60
N ALA A 171 2.77 -10.75 8.49
CA ALA A 171 3.84 -11.65 8.95
C ALA A 171 4.52 -11.18 10.25
N LEU A 172 4.00 -10.13 10.91
CA LEU A 172 4.64 -9.49 12.07
C LEU A 172 3.90 -9.81 13.38
N ASN A 173 4.66 -9.79 14.48
CA ASN A 173 4.04 -9.76 15.81
C ASN A 173 3.47 -8.35 16.11
N ARG A 174 2.60 -8.26 17.12
CA ARG A 174 1.86 -7.03 17.45
C ARG A 174 2.74 -5.79 17.64
N SER A 175 3.85 -5.90 18.35
CA SER A 175 4.76 -4.76 18.60
C SER A 175 5.41 -4.24 17.31
N ASN A 176 5.80 -5.13 16.39
CA ASN A 176 6.35 -4.75 15.10
C ASN A 176 5.27 -4.21 14.16
N THR A 177 4.03 -4.71 14.27
CA THR A 177 2.85 -4.20 13.55
C THR A 177 2.64 -2.73 13.84
N ASP A 178 2.57 -2.35 15.12
CA ASP A 178 2.38 -0.94 15.52
C ASP A 178 3.48 -0.04 14.94
N GLY A 179 4.74 -0.46 15.02
CA GLY A 179 5.85 0.29 14.46
C GLY A 179 5.75 0.53 12.94
N VAL A 180 5.28 -0.46 12.18
CA VAL A 180 5.05 -0.31 10.73
C VAL A 180 3.85 0.59 10.45
N LEU A 181 2.76 0.42 11.20
CA LEU A 181 1.56 1.25 11.07
C LEU A 181 1.84 2.72 11.43
N ASP A 182 2.65 2.98 12.44
CA ASP A 182 3.07 4.34 12.81
C ASP A 182 3.87 5.00 11.69
N LEU A 183 4.75 4.25 11.03
CA LEU A 183 5.47 4.75 9.85
C LEU A 183 4.52 5.07 8.70
N LEU A 184 3.56 4.18 8.39
CA LEU A 184 2.56 4.43 7.34
C LEU A 184 1.70 5.66 7.66
N SER A 185 1.27 5.82 8.92
CA SER A 185 0.54 7.01 9.36
C SER A 185 1.43 8.26 9.27
N GLY A 186 2.72 8.15 9.63
CA GLY A 186 3.67 9.25 9.55
C GLY A 186 3.89 9.76 8.12
N ILE A 187 4.09 8.86 7.15
CA ILE A 187 4.25 9.26 5.74
C ILE A 187 2.93 9.81 5.16
N HIS A 188 1.79 9.26 5.57
CA HIS A 188 0.48 9.78 5.19
C HIS A 188 0.28 11.21 5.70
N ASN A 189 0.60 11.50 6.95
CA ASN A 189 0.53 12.85 7.53
C ASN A 189 1.45 13.86 6.81
N GLU A 190 2.48 13.39 6.11
CA GLU A 190 3.32 14.20 5.22
C GLU A 190 2.72 14.38 3.80
N GLY A 191 1.49 13.90 3.58
CA GLY A 191 0.74 14.07 2.33
C GLY A 191 0.84 12.89 1.37
N GLN A 192 1.47 11.77 1.77
CA GLN A 192 1.54 10.57 0.93
C GLN A 192 0.17 9.91 0.80
N THR A 193 -0.26 9.62 -0.43
CA THR A 193 -1.42 8.76 -0.68
C THR A 193 -1.08 7.30 -0.38
N VAL A 194 -1.90 6.63 0.42
CA VAL A 194 -1.73 5.22 0.77
C VAL A 194 -3.01 4.45 0.43
N LEU A 195 -2.88 3.35 -0.30
CA LEU A 195 -3.92 2.34 -0.47
C LEU A 195 -3.44 1.04 0.16
N MET A 196 -4.08 0.64 1.24
CA MET A 196 -3.75 -0.58 1.98
C MET A 196 -4.89 -1.58 1.87
N VAL A 197 -4.56 -2.86 1.72
CA VAL A 197 -5.52 -3.95 1.91
C VAL A 197 -5.17 -4.73 3.17
N THR A 198 -6.17 -5.10 3.93
CA THR A 198 -6.00 -5.90 5.15
C THR A 198 -7.31 -6.57 5.56
N HIS A 199 -7.20 -7.65 6.32
CA HIS A 199 -8.32 -8.25 7.05
C HIS A 199 -8.29 -7.92 8.55
N ASP A 200 -7.29 -7.18 9.01
CA ASP A 200 -7.11 -6.82 10.42
C ASP A 200 -7.72 -5.45 10.72
N MET A 201 -8.71 -5.42 11.63
CA MET A 201 -9.38 -4.20 12.07
C MET A 201 -8.40 -3.22 12.73
N HIS A 202 -7.40 -3.69 13.48
CA HIS A 202 -6.39 -2.83 14.10
C HIS A 202 -5.58 -2.06 13.05
N CYS A 203 -5.21 -2.72 11.95
CA CYS A 203 -4.55 -2.08 10.82
C CYS A 203 -5.49 -1.09 10.13
N ALA A 204 -6.75 -1.46 9.94
CA ALA A 204 -7.74 -0.62 9.26
C ALA A 204 -8.05 0.69 9.99
N LEU A 205 -7.92 0.71 11.31
CA LEU A 205 -8.08 1.93 12.12
C LEU A 205 -7.13 3.07 11.71
N ARG A 206 -6.05 2.79 10.98
CA ARG A 206 -5.13 3.83 10.49
C ARG A 206 -5.66 4.59 9.26
N GLY A 207 -6.64 4.02 8.55
CA GLY A 207 -7.18 4.62 7.34
C GLY A 207 -8.17 5.74 7.62
N ASP A 208 -8.17 6.80 6.83
CA ASP A 208 -9.19 7.85 6.87
C ASP A 208 -10.54 7.36 6.32
N ARG A 209 -10.44 6.41 5.39
CA ARG A 209 -11.53 5.86 4.59
C ARG A 209 -11.39 4.36 4.48
N ILE A 210 -12.46 3.65 4.81
CA ILE A 210 -12.53 2.20 4.78
C ILE A 210 -13.51 1.79 3.68
N ILE A 211 -13.10 0.86 2.82
CA ILE A 211 -13.94 0.23 1.81
C ILE A 211 -14.08 -1.23 2.19
N TYR A 212 -15.30 -1.74 2.24
CA TYR A 212 -15.53 -3.16 2.51
C TYR A 212 -15.79 -3.91 1.21
N LEU A 213 -14.90 -4.86 0.92
CA LEU A 213 -14.99 -5.75 -0.24
C LEU A 213 -15.39 -7.14 0.24
N ASP A 214 -16.44 -7.68 -0.37
CA ASP A 214 -16.92 -9.02 -0.09
C ASP A 214 -17.41 -9.67 -1.36
N ASP A 215 -17.01 -10.94 -1.57
CA ASP A 215 -17.36 -11.73 -2.75
C ASP A 215 -17.22 -10.94 -4.07
N GLY A 216 -16.06 -10.30 -4.25
CA GLY A 216 -15.74 -9.55 -5.47
C GLY A 216 -16.49 -8.23 -5.66
N HIS A 217 -17.26 -7.75 -4.67
CA HIS A 217 -18.08 -6.53 -4.76
C HIS A 217 -17.77 -5.56 -3.61
N ILE A 218 -17.77 -4.26 -3.88
CA ILE A 218 -17.77 -3.25 -2.83
C ILE A 218 -19.15 -3.20 -2.19
N LYS A 219 -19.26 -3.55 -0.91
CA LYS A 219 -20.50 -3.55 -0.14
C LYS A 219 -20.78 -2.22 0.54
N GLY A 220 -19.75 -1.45 0.84
CA GLY A 220 -19.91 -0.15 1.49
C GLY A 220 -18.61 0.58 1.69
N GLU A 221 -18.76 1.80 2.19
CA GLU A 221 -17.67 2.72 2.48
C GLU A 221 -17.94 3.47 3.78
N LEU A 222 -16.91 3.61 4.62
CA LEU A 222 -16.94 4.37 5.87
C LEU A 222 -15.84 5.42 5.88
N SER A 223 -16.19 6.67 6.12
CA SER A 223 -15.23 7.74 6.40
C SER A 223 -14.99 7.84 7.91
N LEU A 224 -13.74 7.66 8.33
CA LEU A 224 -13.32 7.78 9.72
C LEU A 224 -12.63 9.12 10.02
N GLY A 225 -12.16 9.84 8.97
CA GLY A 225 -11.31 11.02 9.14
C GLY A 225 -9.88 10.66 9.57
N GLY A 226 -9.06 11.66 9.88
CA GLY A 226 -7.67 11.46 10.26
C GLY A 226 -7.50 10.56 11.49
N PHE A 227 -6.47 9.73 11.50
CA PHE A 227 -6.19 8.83 12.63
C PHE A 227 -5.73 9.60 13.86
N VAL A 228 -6.39 9.32 15.00
CA VAL A 228 -5.98 9.78 16.34
C VAL A 228 -5.70 8.55 17.21
N PRO A 229 -4.51 8.47 17.85
CA PRO A 229 -4.20 7.35 18.75
C PRO A 229 -5.20 7.23 19.89
N ALA A 230 -5.54 6.00 20.29
CA ALA A 230 -6.43 5.69 21.40
C ALA A 230 -7.88 6.25 21.29
N ASP A 231 -8.34 6.54 20.08
CA ASP A 231 -9.71 6.97 19.82
C ASP A 231 -10.68 5.78 19.89
N ILE A 232 -11.31 5.62 21.07
CA ILE A 232 -12.27 4.54 21.35
C ILE A 232 -13.52 4.69 20.46
N GLN A 233 -13.97 5.92 20.18
CA GLN A 233 -15.15 6.15 19.34
C GLN A 233 -14.88 5.71 17.89
N ARG A 234 -13.68 5.95 17.39
CA ARG A 234 -13.24 5.48 16.07
C ARG A 234 -13.28 3.96 15.98
N GLN A 235 -12.75 3.27 17.00
CA GLN A 235 -12.79 1.82 17.06
C GLN A 235 -14.22 1.28 17.10
N GLN A 236 -15.09 1.87 17.92
CA GLN A 236 -16.49 1.47 18.01
C GLN A 236 -17.21 1.69 16.68
N ARG A 237 -17.06 2.86 16.06
CA ARG A 237 -17.67 3.17 14.75
C ARG A 237 -17.26 2.16 13.67
N LEU A 238 -15.97 1.80 13.60
CA LEU A 238 -15.51 0.80 12.64
C LEU A 238 -16.10 -0.59 12.93
N SER A 239 -16.08 -1.01 14.20
CA SER A 239 -16.62 -2.29 14.63
C SER A 239 -18.12 -2.42 14.32
N ASP A 240 -18.91 -1.43 14.69
CA ASP A 240 -20.36 -1.45 14.46
C ASP A 240 -20.70 -1.44 12.96
N TRP A 241 -19.93 -0.66 12.18
CA TRP A 241 -20.13 -0.62 10.74
C TRP A 241 -19.74 -1.94 10.06
N LEU A 242 -18.63 -2.56 10.45
CA LEU A 242 -18.23 -3.87 9.92
C LEU A 242 -19.24 -4.96 10.27
N ALA A 243 -19.75 -4.96 11.52
CA ALA A 243 -20.79 -5.90 11.93
C ALA A 243 -22.07 -5.76 11.08
N ALA A 244 -22.44 -4.52 10.70
CA ALA A 244 -23.56 -4.26 9.79
C ALA A 244 -23.31 -4.73 8.35
N GLN A 245 -22.03 -4.89 7.93
CA GLN A 245 -21.66 -5.47 6.63
C GLN A 245 -21.57 -7.00 6.67
N GLY A 246 -21.72 -7.64 7.84
CA GLY A 246 -21.62 -9.09 8.00
C GLY A 246 -20.21 -9.60 8.29
N TRP A 247 -19.31 -8.69 8.72
CA TRP A 247 -17.93 -9.01 9.15
C TRP A 247 -17.91 -9.79 10.46
#